data_70e589ad39fb8fbe0e48db9d48ef49e4
#
_entry.id   70e589ad39fb8fbe0e48db9d48ef49e4
#
_cell.length_a   1.000
_cell.length_b   1.000
_cell.length_c   1.000
_cell.angle_alpha   90.00
_cell.angle_beta   90.00
_cell.angle_gamma   90.00
#
_symmetry.space_group_name_H-M   'P 1'
#
loop_
_entity.id
_entity.type
_entity.pdbx_description
1 polymer ?
#
loop_
_entity_poly.entity_id
_entity_poly.type
_entity_poly.pdbx_seq_one_letter_code
_entity_poly.pdbx_strand_id
1 'polypeptide(L)'
;MRKRDHGILANGASLLLCGLLAGLVVAAAAFPALAMTGLSAKAGADTFENMPTDFDVLPSPQISNVYASDGKTLLASVYDENRRDIPLAEVPLIMQQAMVAAEDKNFYKHHGVDLKGVIRAAVKNQQGTKQGASTLTMQYVRQVIAYSARTPQEVIDATEQTPARKIREMKYAIALEKRLDKAAILEKYLNIAAFGEGAYGIWAASQVYYNKPPAELTLPEAALLASLVKAPSDFDPATEKGKPKAMERSRNYTLANMLEMGYITQQQHDEAATVEPAIVGKRPPQGCTEVQRPELGAGFFCDYLLRWWADQKEFGENQFERENRLQSGGYKVITSLDMATQRAAFQYAQSRPG
;
A
#
# COMPACT_ATOMS: atom_id res chain seq x y z
N MET A 1 17.41 48.09 74.90
CA MET A 1 17.79 47.24 73.71
C MET A 1 16.56 46.99 72.87
N ARG A 2 16.38 47.74 71.79
CA ARG A 2 15.36 47.55 70.81
C ARG A 2 16.08 47.26 69.47
N LYS A 3 16.20 46.03 69.10
CA LYS A 3 16.84 45.59 67.82
C LYS A 3 15.92 44.70 67.02
N ARG A 4 15.62 45.15 65.80
CA ARG A 4 15.45 44.37 64.61
C ARG A 4 14.20 43.43 64.41
N ASP A 5 13.06 44.03 64.44
CA ASP A 5 11.94 43.34 63.76
C ASP A 5 11.73 43.75 62.27
N HIS A 6 12.40 44.85 61.83
CA HIS A 6 12.35 45.32 60.46
C HIS A 6 13.12 44.43 59.43
N GLY A 7 14.08 43.62 59.90
CA GLY A 7 14.91 42.81 59.02
C GLY A 7 14.23 41.62 58.46
N ILE A 8 13.33 41.00 59.20
CA ILE A 8 12.64 39.73 58.70
C ILE A 8 11.59 40.03 57.63
N LEU A 9 10.77 41.07 57.85
CA LEU A 9 9.75 41.49 56.85
C LEU A 9 10.42 42.09 55.61
N ALA A 10 11.50 42.86 55.74
CA ALA A 10 12.22 43.35 54.55
C ALA A 10 12.92 42.25 53.77
N ASN A 11 13.51 41.26 54.46
CA ASN A 11 14.12 40.10 53.79
C ASN A 11 13.07 39.20 53.13
N GLY A 12 11.88 39.02 53.72
CA GLY A 12 10.75 38.31 53.15
C GLY A 12 10.22 38.99 51.89
N ALA A 13 10.05 40.30 51.91
CA ALA A 13 9.66 41.10 50.75
C ALA A 13 10.70 41.05 49.61
N SER A 14 11.99 41.09 49.94
CA SER A 14 13.08 40.97 48.96
C SER A 14 13.14 39.59 48.34
N LEU A 15 12.92 38.53 49.13
CA LEU A 15 12.85 37.15 48.59
C LEU A 15 11.66 36.96 47.66
N LEU A 16 10.50 37.49 47.98
CA LEU A 16 9.33 37.48 47.11
C LEU A 16 9.56 38.26 45.80
N LEU A 17 10.18 39.43 45.91
CA LEU A 17 10.50 40.25 44.74
C LEU A 17 11.53 39.56 43.83
N CYS A 18 12.59 39.00 44.42
CA CYS A 18 13.59 38.22 43.67
C CYS A 18 12.98 36.99 43.02
N GLY A 19 12.07 36.27 43.70
CA GLY A 19 11.34 35.13 43.14
C GLY A 19 10.43 35.53 41.98
N LEU A 20 9.73 36.66 42.10
CA LEU A 20 8.90 37.22 41.04
C LEU A 20 9.73 37.65 39.82
N LEU A 21 10.84 38.34 40.04
CA LEU A 21 11.75 38.75 38.96
C LEU A 21 12.41 37.55 38.29
N ALA A 22 12.87 36.57 39.05
CA ALA A 22 13.41 35.33 38.49
C ALA A 22 12.37 34.55 37.68
N GLY A 23 11.13 34.45 38.19
CA GLY A 23 10.02 33.84 37.46
C GLY A 23 9.67 34.57 36.15
N LEU A 24 9.71 35.90 36.17
CA LEU A 24 9.51 36.75 34.98
C LEU A 24 10.61 36.55 33.93
N VAL A 25 11.87 36.46 34.37
CA VAL A 25 13.01 36.19 33.46
C VAL A 25 12.91 34.80 32.84
N VAL A 26 12.56 33.78 33.61
CA VAL A 26 12.35 32.40 33.09
C VAL A 26 11.16 32.37 32.12
N ALA A 27 10.05 33.02 32.47
CA ALA A 27 8.90 33.14 31.59
C ALA A 27 9.23 33.86 30.27
N ALA A 28 9.97 34.99 30.35
CA ALA A 28 10.41 35.75 29.18
C ALA A 28 11.37 34.94 28.28
N ALA A 29 12.25 34.13 28.87
CA ALA A 29 13.17 33.27 28.15
C ALA A 29 12.46 32.06 27.50
N ALA A 30 11.44 31.51 28.15
CA ALA A 30 10.67 30.37 27.65
C ALA A 30 9.56 30.79 26.63
N PHE A 31 9.04 32.02 26.76
CA PHE A 31 7.93 32.52 25.97
C PHE A 31 8.18 32.47 24.43
N PRO A 32 9.35 32.90 23.90
CA PRO A 32 9.57 32.80 22.43
C PRO A 32 9.53 31.37 21.92
N ALA A 33 10.09 30.41 22.65
CA ALA A 33 10.07 29.02 22.25
C ALA A 33 8.64 28.44 22.27
N LEU A 34 7.86 28.73 23.31
CA LEU A 34 6.48 28.33 23.44
C LEU A 34 5.57 29.03 22.41
N ALA A 35 5.79 30.29 22.13
CA ALA A 35 5.06 31.06 21.13
C ALA A 35 5.37 30.52 19.72
N MET A 36 6.63 30.26 19.40
CA MET A 36 7.02 29.68 18.12
C MET A 36 6.41 28.29 17.92
N THR A 37 6.43 27.40 18.92
CA THR A 37 5.79 26.09 18.84
C THR A 37 4.27 26.20 18.69
N GLY A 38 3.64 27.13 19.43
CA GLY A 38 2.20 27.39 19.31
C GLY A 38 1.81 27.94 17.95
N LEU A 39 2.56 28.90 17.41
CA LEU A 39 2.31 29.47 16.07
C LEU A 39 2.56 28.44 14.96
N SER A 40 3.60 27.62 15.09
CA SER A 40 3.88 26.54 14.13
C SER A 40 2.80 25.46 14.18
N ALA A 41 2.32 25.09 15.36
CA ALA A 41 1.22 24.14 15.53
C ALA A 41 -0.09 24.70 14.94
N LYS A 42 -0.39 25.99 15.15
CA LYS A 42 -1.55 26.65 14.57
C LYS A 42 -1.45 26.71 13.05
N ALA A 43 -0.33 27.14 12.50
CA ALA A 43 -0.11 27.19 11.06
C ALA A 43 -0.23 25.79 10.43
N GLY A 44 0.26 24.76 11.10
CA GLY A 44 0.09 23.37 10.70
C GLY A 44 -1.37 22.93 10.73
N ALA A 45 -2.12 23.31 11.75
CA ALA A 45 -3.55 23.03 11.86
C ALA A 45 -4.36 23.76 10.78
N ASP A 46 -4.10 25.04 10.57
CA ASP A 46 -4.76 25.86 9.53
C ASP A 46 -4.46 25.27 8.13
N THR A 47 -3.22 24.87 7.88
CA THR A 47 -2.85 24.20 6.62
C THR A 47 -3.61 22.88 6.47
N PHE A 48 -3.70 22.07 7.53
CA PHE A 48 -4.43 20.82 7.51
C PHE A 48 -5.93 21.04 7.27
N GLU A 49 -6.55 22.01 7.94
CA GLU A 49 -7.98 22.31 7.78
C GLU A 49 -8.31 22.82 6.37
N ASN A 50 -7.45 23.62 5.77
CA ASN A 50 -7.65 24.19 4.44
C ASN A 50 -7.25 23.25 3.28
N MET A 51 -6.68 22.08 3.54
CA MET A 51 -6.42 21.09 2.49
C MET A 51 -7.72 20.60 1.86
N PRO A 52 -7.77 20.39 0.53
CA PRO A 52 -8.92 19.78 -0.13
C PRO A 52 -9.27 18.44 0.51
N THR A 53 -10.57 18.17 0.63
CA THR A 53 -11.09 16.88 1.10
C THR A 53 -11.70 16.05 -0.03
N ASP A 54 -11.83 16.63 -1.20
CA ASP A 54 -12.33 15.93 -2.38
C ASP A 54 -11.26 14.96 -2.85
N PHE A 55 -11.59 13.71 -2.72
CA PHE A 55 -10.75 12.57 -3.06
C PHE A 55 -11.61 11.59 -3.84
N ASP A 56 -11.37 11.57 -5.15
CA ASP A 56 -12.04 10.63 -6.03
C ASP A 56 -11.42 9.24 -5.87
N VAL A 57 -12.24 8.29 -5.44
CA VAL A 57 -11.85 6.89 -5.39
C VAL A 57 -11.98 6.33 -6.80
N LEU A 58 -10.90 6.35 -7.56
CA LEU A 58 -10.86 5.76 -8.88
C LEU A 58 -10.96 4.24 -8.80
N PRO A 59 -11.52 3.58 -9.84
CA PRO A 59 -11.45 2.12 -9.96
C PRO A 59 -10.00 1.65 -9.90
N SER A 60 -9.76 0.52 -9.24
CA SER A 60 -8.45 -0.11 -9.22
C SER A 60 -8.02 -0.52 -10.63
N PRO A 61 -6.73 -0.42 -10.99
CA PRO A 61 -6.21 -0.95 -12.24
C PRO A 61 -6.59 -2.41 -12.43
N GLN A 62 -7.02 -2.78 -13.65
CA GLN A 62 -7.42 -4.14 -14.00
C GLN A 62 -6.64 -4.61 -15.23
N ILE A 63 -6.41 -5.91 -15.33
CA ILE A 63 -5.71 -6.54 -16.47
C ILE A 63 -6.50 -6.34 -17.76
N SER A 64 -5.84 -5.83 -18.80
CA SER A 64 -6.38 -5.85 -20.16
C SER A 64 -5.96 -7.11 -20.91
N ASN A 65 -6.92 -7.76 -21.56
CA ASN A 65 -6.71 -8.97 -22.31
C ASN A 65 -6.90 -8.73 -23.81
N VAL A 66 -5.91 -9.16 -24.59
CA VAL A 66 -5.91 -9.06 -26.05
C VAL A 66 -6.25 -10.41 -26.67
N TYR A 67 -7.24 -10.42 -27.54
CA TYR A 67 -7.75 -11.62 -28.21
C TYR A 67 -7.57 -11.54 -29.72
N ALA A 68 -7.47 -12.71 -30.36
CA ALA A 68 -7.58 -12.84 -31.82
C ALA A 68 -8.98 -12.42 -32.32
N SER A 69 -9.18 -12.42 -33.62
CA SER A 69 -10.44 -12.01 -34.26
C SER A 69 -11.67 -12.87 -33.87
N ASP A 70 -11.43 -14.07 -33.34
CA ASP A 70 -12.48 -14.95 -32.81
C ASP A 70 -13.03 -14.49 -31.43
N GLY A 71 -12.40 -13.52 -30.81
CA GLY A 71 -12.74 -13.00 -29.46
C GLY A 71 -12.60 -14.04 -28.34
N LYS A 72 -11.93 -15.17 -28.57
CA LYS A 72 -11.75 -16.30 -27.65
C LYS A 72 -10.28 -16.65 -27.43
N THR A 73 -9.49 -16.67 -28.50
CA THR A 73 -8.07 -17.01 -28.42
C THR A 73 -7.31 -15.86 -27.78
N LEU A 74 -6.87 -16.06 -26.53
CA LEU A 74 -6.08 -15.07 -25.78
C LEU A 74 -4.69 -14.99 -26.41
N LEU A 75 -4.32 -13.79 -26.87
CA LEU A 75 -3.00 -13.48 -27.41
C LEU A 75 -2.06 -12.99 -26.32
N ALA A 76 -2.49 -11.98 -25.54
CA ALA A 76 -1.67 -11.40 -24.50
C ALA A 76 -2.53 -10.87 -23.36
N SER A 77 -1.97 -10.87 -22.15
CA SER A 77 -2.45 -10.06 -21.02
C SER A 77 -1.50 -8.89 -20.82
N VAL A 78 -2.03 -7.68 -20.78
CA VAL A 78 -1.25 -6.45 -20.63
C VAL A 78 -1.65 -5.81 -19.31
N TYR A 79 -0.69 -5.66 -18.42
CA TYR A 79 -0.90 -5.10 -17.09
C TYR A 79 0.42 -4.63 -16.50
N ASP A 80 0.39 -3.60 -15.68
CA ASP A 80 1.47 -3.29 -14.73
C ASP A 80 1.29 -4.10 -13.47
N GLU A 81 0.05 -4.28 -13.07
CA GLU A 81 -0.35 -4.93 -11.85
C GLU A 81 -1.28 -6.09 -12.16
N ASN A 82 -0.82 -7.31 -11.82
CA ASN A 82 -1.70 -8.48 -11.89
C ASN A 82 -2.74 -8.36 -10.80
N ARG A 83 -3.99 -8.02 -11.16
CA ARG A 83 -5.08 -7.78 -10.22
C ARG A 83 -6.41 -8.32 -10.73
N ARG A 84 -7.16 -8.83 -9.79
CA ARG A 84 -8.58 -9.11 -9.91
C ARG A 84 -9.24 -8.74 -8.60
N ASP A 85 -10.13 -7.77 -8.63
CA ASP A 85 -10.92 -7.38 -7.47
C ASP A 85 -11.96 -8.45 -7.14
N ILE A 86 -12.11 -8.73 -5.85
CA ILE A 86 -13.11 -9.66 -5.31
C ILE A 86 -13.84 -9.00 -4.12
N PRO A 87 -15.11 -9.34 -3.89
CA PRO A 87 -15.83 -8.87 -2.70
C PRO A 87 -15.20 -9.42 -1.42
N LEU A 88 -15.31 -8.66 -0.33
CA LEU A 88 -14.77 -9.06 0.98
C LEU A 88 -15.32 -10.41 1.45
N ALA A 89 -16.54 -10.75 1.05
CA ALA A 89 -17.17 -12.03 1.37
C ALA A 89 -16.45 -13.25 0.77
N GLU A 90 -15.68 -13.06 -0.31
CA GLU A 90 -14.84 -14.12 -0.92
C GLU A 90 -13.46 -14.21 -0.26
N VAL A 91 -13.09 -13.27 0.61
CA VAL A 91 -11.85 -13.30 1.38
C VAL A 91 -12.10 -13.96 2.72
N PRO A 92 -11.45 -15.07 3.06
CA PRO A 92 -11.70 -15.78 4.33
C PRO A 92 -11.37 -14.88 5.52
N LEU A 93 -12.16 -15.01 6.58
CA LEU A 93 -12.01 -14.18 7.79
C LEU A 93 -10.59 -14.20 8.34
N ILE A 94 -9.92 -15.36 8.27
CA ILE A 94 -8.55 -15.51 8.76
C ILE A 94 -7.56 -14.62 8.00
N MET A 95 -7.76 -14.41 6.69
CA MET A 95 -6.92 -13.49 5.90
C MET A 95 -7.20 -12.03 6.24
N GLN A 96 -8.48 -11.66 6.44
CA GLN A 96 -8.86 -10.34 6.89
C GLN A 96 -8.22 -10.00 8.24
N GLN A 97 -8.28 -10.94 9.19
CA GLN A 97 -7.69 -10.82 10.52
C GLN A 97 -6.16 -10.76 10.47
N ALA A 98 -5.52 -11.58 9.64
CA ALA A 98 -4.07 -11.56 9.46
C ALA A 98 -3.58 -10.20 8.93
N MET A 99 -4.30 -9.61 7.95
CA MET A 99 -3.97 -8.29 7.42
C MET A 99 -4.08 -7.19 8.47
N VAL A 100 -5.19 -7.16 9.23
CA VAL A 100 -5.38 -6.20 10.32
C VAL A 100 -4.31 -6.38 11.40
N ALA A 101 -3.98 -7.61 11.78
CA ALA A 101 -2.96 -7.91 12.79
C ALA A 101 -1.55 -7.51 12.32
N ALA A 102 -1.25 -7.68 11.03
CA ALA A 102 0.05 -7.37 10.45
C ALA A 102 0.28 -5.86 10.26
N GLU A 103 -0.74 -5.10 9.87
CA GLU A 103 -0.57 -3.73 9.40
C GLU A 103 -1.23 -2.68 10.31
N ASP A 104 -2.35 -3.00 10.96
CA ASP A 104 -3.12 -2.00 11.71
C ASP A 104 -3.96 -2.61 12.84
N LYS A 105 -3.34 -2.96 13.95
CA LYS A 105 -4.02 -3.59 15.12
C LYS A 105 -5.21 -2.80 15.66
N ASN A 106 -5.23 -1.49 15.44
CA ASN A 106 -6.28 -0.59 15.92
C ASN A 106 -7.29 -0.22 14.82
N PHE A 107 -7.27 -0.92 13.68
CA PHE A 107 -8.08 -0.60 12.51
C PHE A 107 -9.55 -0.32 12.85
N TYR A 108 -10.17 -1.17 13.65
CA TYR A 108 -11.57 -1.01 14.05
C TYR A 108 -11.82 0.02 15.17
N LYS A 109 -10.75 0.65 15.70
CA LYS A 109 -10.84 1.58 16.85
C LYS A 109 -10.61 3.04 16.51
N HIS A 110 -9.87 3.32 15.43
CA HIS A 110 -9.60 4.68 14.98
C HIS A 110 -10.48 5.09 13.78
N HIS A 111 -10.42 6.37 13.41
CA HIS A 111 -11.15 6.96 12.29
C HIS A 111 -10.17 7.55 11.25
N GLY A 112 -9.53 6.69 10.48
CA GLY A 112 -8.55 7.03 9.43
C GLY A 112 -7.12 7.12 9.91
N VAL A 113 -6.88 7.60 11.13
CA VAL A 113 -5.54 7.80 11.71
C VAL A 113 -5.50 7.27 13.14
N ASP A 114 -4.52 6.44 13.47
CA ASP A 114 -4.20 6.04 14.85
C ASP A 114 -3.24 7.06 15.49
N LEU A 115 -3.79 8.12 16.09
CA LEU A 115 -2.98 9.16 16.75
C LEU A 115 -2.09 8.60 17.86
N LYS A 116 -2.56 7.60 18.63
CA LYS A 116 -1.76 6.95 19.66
C LYS A 116 -0.60 6.17 19.05
N GLY A 117 -0.84 5.50 17.93
CA GLY A 117 0.17 4.81 17.15
C GLY A 117 1.21 5.77 16.57
N VAL A 118 0.79 6.93 16.07
CA VAL A 118 1.70 7.99 15.56
C VAL A 118 2.63 8.49 16.67
N ILE A 119 2.09 8.83 17.84
CA ILE A 119 2.90 9.29 18.99
C ILE A 119 3.88 8.19 19.42
N ARG A 120 3.41 6.96 19.59
CA ARG A 120 4.24 5.81 19.95
C ARG A 120 5.39 5.59 18.95
N ALA A 121 5.08 5.65 17.65
CA ALA A 121 6.08 5.49 16.60
C ALA A 121 7.11 6.63 16.60
N ALA A 122 6.69 7.88 16.84
CA ALA A 122 7.60 9.02 16.94
C ALA A 122 8.60 8.83 18.06
N VAL A 123 8.16 8.42 19.26
CA VAL A 123 9.04 8.15 20.41
C VAL A 123 10.00 6.99 20.12
N LYS A 124 9.51 5.87 19.57
CA LYS A 124 10.36 4.71 19.26
C LYS A 124 11.37 4.98 18.16
N ASN A 125 10.99 5.76 17.14
CA ASN A 125 11.89 6.14 16.07
C ASN A 125 13.04 7.03 16.55
N GLN A 126 12.81 7.90 17.54
CA GLN A 126 13.87 8.65 18.21
C GLN A 126 14.84 7.74 18.99
N GLN A 127 14.37 6.58 19.46
CA GLN A 127 15.16 5.56 20.15
C GLN A 127 15.87 4.58 19.19
N GLY A 128 15.85 4.86 17.88
CA GLY A 128 16.50 4.03 16.84
C GLY A 128 15.69 2.82 16.36
N THR A 129 14.47 2.62 16.87
CA THR A 129 13.60 1.50 16.44
C THR A 129 12.60 2.00 15.42
N LYS A 130 12.78 1.66 14.14
CA LYS A 130 11.84 2.05 13.07
C LYS A 130 10.48 1.36 13.25
N GLN A 131 9.48 2.11 13.68
CA GLN A 131 8.10 1.67 13.79
C GLN A 131 7.21 2.44 12.82
N GLY A 132 6.38 1.73 12.03
CA GLY A 132 5.37 2.33 11.16
C GLY A 132 4.16 2.83 11.95
N ALA A 133 3.56 3.92 11.48
CA ALA A 133 2.34 4.51 12.05
C ALA A 133 1.27 4.75 10.98
N SER A 134 1.40 4.12 9.80
CA SER A 134 0.39 4.23 8.73
C SER A 134 -0.71 3.23 8.99
N THR A 135 -1.96 3.71 8.96
CA THR A 135 -3.14 2.85 9.01
C THR A 135 -3.40 2.21 7.64
N LEU A 136 -4.23 1.16 7.59
CA LEU A 136 -4.70 0.55 6.34
C LEU A 136 -5.36 1.60 5.44
N THR A 137 -6.17 2.49 6.02
CA THR A 137 -6.83 3.57 5.30
C THR A 137 -5.83 4.55 4.66
N MET A 138 -4.76 4.93 5.39
CA MET A 138 -3.71 5.80 4.84
C MET A 138 -2.92 5.11 3.72
N GLN A 139 -2.65 3.81 3.84
CA GLN A 139 -1.97 3.05 2.80
C GLN A 139 -2.85 2.94 1.55
N TYR A 140 -4.15 2.69 1.70
CA TYR A 140 -5.11 2.68 0.60
C TYR A 140 -5.15 4.03 -0.12
N VAL A 141 -5.31 5.13 0.63
CA VAL A 141 -5.30 6.51 0.09
C VAL A 141 -4.05 6.79 -0.73
N ARG A 142 -2.87 6.42 -0.24
CA ARG A 142 -1.61 6.61 -0.96
C ARG A 142 -1.62 5.91 -2.33
N GLN A 143 -2.09 4.67 -2.39
CA GLN A 143 -2.17 3.92 -3.65
C GLN A 143 -3.13 4.58 -4.64
N VAL A 144 -4.32 4.99 -4.17
CA VAL A 144 -5.29 5.66 -5.03
C VAL A 144 -4.78 6.99 -5.56
N ILE A 145 -4.04 7.77 -4.77
CA ILE A 145 -3.40 9.01 -5.25
C ILE A 145 -2.37 8.69 -6.35
N ALA A 146 -1.57 7.63 -6.17
CA ALA A 146 -0.60 7.21 -7.18
C ALA A 146 -1.28 6.78 -8.49
N TYR A 147 -2.42 6.09 -8.42
CA TYR A 147 -3.19 5.68 -9.61
C TYR A 147 -3.88 6.85 -10.32
N SER A 148 -4.12 7.95 -9.62
CA SER A 148 -4.69 9.16 -10.21
C SER A 148 -3.65 9.99 -10.98
N ALA A 149 -2.37 9.64 -10.90
CA ALA A 149 -1.28 10.34 -11.55
C ALA A 149 -1.35 10.22 -13.07
N ARG A 150 -1.12 11.34 -13.76
CA ARG A 150 -1.11 11.44 -15.22
C ARG A 150 0.31 11.55 -15.80
N THR A 151 1.28 11.72 -14.93
CA THR A 151 2.70 11.83 -15.29
C THR A 151 3.57 11.02 -14.33
N PRO A 152 4.76 10.57 -14.76
CA PRO A 152 5.70 9.89 -13.85
C PRO A 152 6.09 10.75 -12.65
N GLN A 153 6.17 12.09 -12.81
CA GLN A 153 6.48 12.99 -11.69
C GLN A 153 5.38 12.98 -10.63
N GLU A 154 4.12 12.98 -11.04
CA GLU A 154 2.99 12.88 -10.08
C GLU A 154 2.98 11.56 -9.30
N VAL A 155 3.42 10.45 -9.92
CA VAL A 155 3.61 9.16 -9.23
C VAL A 155 4.70 9.29 -8.15
N ILE A 156 5.83 9.94 -8.47
CA ILE A 156 6.90 10.20 -7.51
C ILE A 156 6.37 11.04 -6.35
N ASP A 157 5.68 12.15 -6.64
CA ASP A 157 5.11 13.07 -5.64
C ASP A 157 4.06 12.39 -4.74
N ALA A 158 3.35 11.39 -5.28
CA ALA A 158 2.37 10.60 -4.54
C ALA A 158 3.03 9.57 -3.61
N THR A 159 4.24 9.10 -3.93
CA THR A 159 4.90 7.98 -3.23
C THR A 159 6.13 8.39 -2.43
N GLU A 160 6.74 9.56 -2.72
CA GLU A 160 7.91 10.07 -2.02
C GLU A 160 7.67 10.19 -0.50
N GLN A 161 8.67 9.83 0.32
CA GLN A 161 8.54 9.85 1.78
C GLN A 161 8.77 11.25 2.36
N THR A 162 7.77 12.13 2.22
CA THR A 162 7.80 13.50 2.76
C THR A 162 6.77 13.71 3.88
N PRO A 163 7.02 14.62 4.83
CA PRO A 163 6.04 15.00 5.85
C PRO A 163 4.74 15.58 5.22
N ALA A 164 4.85 16.35 4.15
CA ALA A 164 3.71 16.94 3.46
C ALA A 164 2.78 15.86 2.88
N ARG A 165 3.36 14.85 2.20
CA ARG A 165 2.60 13.69 1.73
C ARG A 165 1.89 12.99 2.90
N LYS A 166 2.59 12.79 4.02
CA LYS A 166 2.01 12.11 5.18
C LYS A 166 0.81 12.85 5.77
N ILE A 167 0.88 14.17 5.86
CA ILE A 167 -0.24 15.01 6.31
C ILE A 167 -1.41 14.91 5.33
N ARG A 168 -1.16 14.92 4.02
CA ARG A 168 -2.18 14.74 2.99
C ARG A 168 -2.86 13.36 3.09
N GLU A 169 -2.08 12.29 3.24
CA GLU A 169 -2.62 10.93 3.48
C GLU A 169 -3.55 10.89 4.70
N MET A 170 -3.13 11.51 5.81
CA MET A 170 -3.94 11.58 7.05
C MET A 170 -5.26 12.30 6.81
N LYS A 171 -5.24 13.44 6.13
CA LYS A 171 -6.45 14.22 5.82
C LYS A 171 -7.43 13.43 4.99
N TYR A 172 -6.96 12.82 3.91
CA TYR A 172 -7.80 12.00 3.03
C TYR A 172 -8.29 10.73 3.71
N ALA A 173 -7.48 10.09 4.55
CA ALA A 173 -7.90 8.91 5.31
C ALA A 173 -9.06 9.23 6.27
N ILE A 174 -9.00 10.37 6.97
CA ILE A 174 -10.10 10.84 7.83
C ILE A 174 -11.35 11.15 7.00
N ALA A 175 -11.20 11.79 5.83
CA ALA A 175 -12.33 12.10 4.95
C ALA A 175 -12.97 10.84 4.38
N LEU A 176 -12.15 9.83 4.02
CA LEU A 176 -12.62 8.56 3.48
C LEU A 176 -13.43 7.76 4.51
N GLU A 177 -12.98 7.68 5.76
CA GLU A 177 -13.70 6.98 6.83
C GLU A 177 -14.99 7.66 7.29
N LYS A 178 -15.26 8.88 6.85
CA LYS A 178 -16.60 9.50 6.96
C LYS A 178 -17.58 9.00 5.90
N ARG A 179 -17.07 8.46 4.79
CA ARG A 179 -17.86 8.05 3.60
C ARG A 179 -18.00 6.53 3.50
N LEU A 180 -17.01 5.77 3.97
CA LEU A 180 -16.94 4.32 3.87
C LEU A 180 -16.80 3.71 5.26
N ASP A 181 -17.46 2.60 5.49
CA ASP A 181 -17.27 1.78 6.68
C ASP A 181 -15.97 0.96 6.64
N LYS A 182 -15.62 0.36 7.76
CA LYS A 182 -14.39 -0.43 7.90
C LYS A 182 -14.34 -1.66 6.98
N ALA A 183 -15.47 -2.29 6.73
CA ALA A 183 -15.55 -3.45 5.85
C ALA A 183 -15.25 -3.04 4.40
N ALA A 184 -15.86 -1.96 3.91
CA ALA A 184 -15.60 -1.43 2.57
C ALA A 184 -14.14 -0.96 2.41
N ILE A 185 -13.53 -0.36 3.44
CA ILE A 185 -12.12 0.04 3.39
C ILE A 185 -11.20 -1.17 3.36
N LEU A 186 -11.48 -2.19 4.17
CA LEU A 186 -10.70 -3.44 4.18
C LEU A 186 -10.78 -4.18 2.85
N GLU A 187 -11.99 -4.26 2.25
CA GLU A 187 -12.19 -4.81 0.91
C GLU A 187 -11.31 -4.11 -0.12
N LYS A 188 -11.39 -2.79 -0.16
CA LYS A 188 -10.60 -1.97 -1.08
C LYS A 188 -9.11 -2.13 -0.86
N TYR A 189 -8.67 -2.17 0.40
CA TYR A 189 -7.27 -2.39 0.74
C TYR A 189 -6.76 -3.77 0.31
N LEU A 190 -7.51 -4.84 0.59
CA LEU A 190 -7.16 -6.20 0.21
C LEU A 190 -7.12 -6.40 -1.30
N ASN A 191 -7.85 -5.58 -2.07
CA ASN A 191 -7.83 -5.59 -3.52
C ASN A 191 -6.70 -4.74 -4.14
N ILE A 192 -6.08 -3.82 -3.37
CA ILE A 192 -5.08 -2.89 -3.90
C ILE A 192 -3.65 -3.17 -3.40
N ALA A 193 -3.50 -3.84 -2.27
CA ALA A 193 -2.21 -4.05 -1.62
C ALA A 193 -1.25 -4.82 -2.52
N ALA A 194 0.03 -4.40 -2.55
CA ALA A 194 1.09 -5.09 -3.26
C ALA A 194 1.65 -6.23 -2.39
N PHE A 195 1.69 -7.44 -2.94
CA PHE A 195 2.19 -8.64 -2.27
C PHE A 195 3.54 -9.12 -2.81
N GLY A 196 4.10 -8.46 -3.83
CA GLY A 196 5.30 -8.90 -4.52
C GLY A 196 4.99 -9.74 -5.76
N GLU A 197 6.01 -10.12 -6.54
CA GLU A 197 5.89 -10.91 -7.77
C GLU A 197 4.85 -10.38 -8.77
N GLY A 198 4.63 -9.05 -8.77
CA GLY A 198 3.60 -8.39 -9.59
C GLY A 198 2.17 -8.69 -9.14
N ALA A 199 1.97 -9.33 -7.99
CA ALA A 199 0.65 -9.60 -7.43
C ALA A 199 0.14 -8.39 -6.64
N TYR A 200 -0.95 -7.83 -7.11
CA TYR A 200 -1.69 -6.76 -6.46
C TYR A 200 -3.08 -7.25 -6.10
N GLY A 201 -3.45 -7.07 -4.86
CA GLY A 201 -4.68 -7.63 -4.30
C GLY A 201 -4.56 -9.10 -3.92
N ILE A 202 -5.43 -9.51 -2.99
CA ILE A 202 -5.40 -10.81 -2.36
C ILE A 202 -5.70 -11.96 -3.34
N TRP A 203 -6.53 -11.72 -4.36
CA TRP A 203 -6.81 -12.74 -5.36
C TRP A 203 -5.53 -13.09 -6.15
N ALA A 204 -4.84 -12.07 -6.67
CA ALA A 204 -3.59 -12.28 -7.40
C ALA A 204 -2.50 -12.89 -6.53
N ALA A 205 -2.38 -12.45 -5.28
CA ALA A 205 -1.41 -13.00 -4.33
C ALA A 205 -1.66 -14.50 -4.08
N SER A 206 -2.91 -14.89 -3.84
CA SER A 206 -3.27 -16.29 -3.62
C SER A 206 -2.95 -17.16 -4.84
N GLN A 207 -3.20 -16.65 -6.08
CA GLN A 207 -2.86 -17.36 -7.30
C GLN A 207 -1.34 -17.44 -7.52
N VAL A 208 -0.62 -16.32 -7.37
CA VAL A 208 0.81 -16.25 -7.65
C VAL A 208 1.63 -17.08 -6.67
N TYR A 209 1.26 -17.11 -5.40
CA TYR A 209 2.03 -17.86 -4.39
C TYR A 209 1.53 -19.30 -4.19
N TYR A 210 0.22 -19.54 -4.28
CA TYR A 210 -0.35 -20.83 -3.90
C TYR A 210 -1.19 -21.51 -4.98
N ASN A 211 -1.43 -20.85 -6.12
CA ASN A 211 -2.24 -21.38 -7.24
C ASN A 211 -3.64 -21.85 -6.81
N LYS A 212 -4.29 -21.10 -5.92
CA LYS A 212 -5.63 -21.41 -5.40
C LYS A 212 -6.43 -20.13 -5.09
N PRO A 213 -7.78 -20.23 -5.02
CA PRO A 213 -8.60 -19.08 -4.66
C PRO A 213 -8.35 -18.65 -3.20
N PRO A 214 -8.54 -17.36 -2.85
CA PRO A 214 -8.35 -16.86 -1.49
C PRO A 214 -9.17 -17.59 -0.42
N ALA A 215 -10.37 -18.06 -0.76
CA ALA A 215 -11.24 -18.80 0.16
C ALA A 215 -10.61 -20.08 0.72
N GLU A 216 -9.59 -20.63 0.05
CA GLU A 216 -8.89 -21.84 0.45
C GLU A 216 -7.57 -21.58 1.22
N LEU A 217 -7.27 -20.31 1.53
CA LEU A 217 -6.07 -19.96 2.28
C LEU A 217 -6.13 -20.53 3.70
N THR A 218 -5.06 -21.19 4.10
CA THR A 218 -4.84 -21.66 5.48
C THR A 218 -4.27 -20.56 6.37
N LEU A 219 -4.29 -20.74 7.68
CA LEU A 219 -3.75 -19.76 8.62
C LEU A 219 -2.26 -19.43 8.37
N PRO A 220 -1.34 -20.39 8.16
CA PRO A 220 0.05 -20.07 7.86
C PRO A 220 0.23 -19.29 6.56
N GLU A 221 -0.55 -19.61 5.52
CA GLU A 221 -0.51 -18.91 4.22
C GLU A 221 -1.04 -17.48 4.33
N ALA A 222 -2.16 -17.29 5.02
CA ALA A 222 -2.73 -15.96 5.27
C ALA A 222 -1.77 -15.08 6.07
N ALA A 223 -1.13 -15.63 7.11
CA ALA A 223 -0.14 -14.93 7.92
C ALA A 223 1.11 -14.56 7.09
N LEU A 224 1.56 -15.47 6.22
CA LEU A 224 2.69 -15.18 5.33
C LEU A 224 2.34 -14.06 4.34
N LEU A 225 1.21 -14.16 3.62
CA LEU A 225 0.79 -13.11 2.68
C LEU A 225 0.65 -11.75 3.38
N ALA A 226 0.00 -11.67 4.52
CA ALA A 226 -0.12 -10.42 5.28
C ALA A 226 1.24 -9.83 5.68
N SER A 227 2.24 -10.69 5.87
CA SER A 227 3.60 -10.27 6.22
C SER A 227 4.37 -9.63 5.07
N LEU A 228 4.04 -9.99 3.80
CA LEU A 228 4.73 -9.50 2.61
C LEU A 228 4.48 -8.01 2.36
N VAL A 229 3.28 -7.52 2.66
CA VAL A 229 2.82 -6.16 2.32
C VAL A 229 3.73 -5.06 2.89
N LYS A 230 4.39 -5.32 4.01
CA LYS A 230 5.33 -4.38 4.64
C LYS A 230 6.47 -3.94 3.72
N ALA A 231 7.05 -4.86 2.97
CA ALA A 231 8.15 -4.64 2.04
C ALA A 231 8.21 -5.82 1.05
N PRO A 232 7.34 -5.85 0.04
CA PRO A 232 7.14 -7.04 -0.79
C PRO A 232 8.41 -7.56 -1.46
N SER A 233 9.30 -6.68 -1.91
CA SER A 233 10.58 -7.08 -2.51
C SER A 233 11.59 -7.65 -1.52
N ASP A 234 11.57 -7.20 -0.25
CA ASP A 234 12.49 -7.67 0.80
C ASP A 234 12.02 -9.00 1.43
N PHE A 235 10.71 -9.21 1.46
CA PHE A 235 10.06 -10.38 2.06
C PHE A 235 9.55 -11.37 1.01
N ASP A 236 10.12 -11.34 -0.22
CA ASP A 236 9.69 -12.25 -1.27
C ASP A 236 10.03 -13.72 -0.93
N PRO A 237 9.01 -14.57 -0.68
CA PRO A 237 9.23 -15.96 -0.27
C PRO A 237 9.69 -16.85 -1.43
N ALA A 238 9.67 -16.38 -2.66
CA ALA A 238 10.20 -17.09 -3.83
C ALA A 238 11.74 -16.97 -3.92
N THR A 239 12.35 -16.05 -3.17
CA THR A 239 13.80 -15.83 -3.19
C THR A 239 14.50 -16.41 -1.95
N GLU A 240 15.74 -16.85 -2.11
CA GLU A 240 16.55 -17.36 -1.01
C GLU A 240 16.77 -16.35 0.13
N LYS A 241 16.86 -15.05 -0.21
CA LYS A 241 17.08 -13.97 0.77
C LYS A 241 15.80 -13.49 1.43
N GLY A 242 14.70 -13.49 0.70
CA GLY A 242 13.40 -12.98 1.18
C GLY A 242 12.65 -14.00 2.02
N LYS A 243 12.71 -15.29 1.66
CA LYS A 243 12.00 -16.38 2.32
C LYS A 243 12.21 -16.43 3.83
N PRO A 244 13.46 -16.46 4.37
CA PRO A 244 13.66 -16.50 5.82
C PRO A 244 13.10 -15.27 6.52
N LYS A 245 13.23 -14.08 5.95
CA LYS A 245 12.69 -12.83 6.50
C LYS A 245 11.15 -12.84 6.53
N ALA A 246 10.53 -13.31 5.44
CA ALA A 246 9.08 -13.46 5.35
C ALA A 246 8.55 -14.43 6.41
N MET A 247 9.18 -15.57 6.55
CA MET A 247 8.81 -16.58 7.53
C MET A 247 9.00 -16.09 8.97
N GLU A 248 10.11 -15.42 9.26
CA GLU A 248 10.37 -14.83 10.57
C GLU A 248 9.28 -13.79 10.92
N ARG A 249 8.95 -12.88 9.98
CA ARG A 249 7.89 -11.88 10.19
C ARG A 249 6.52 -12.53 10.35
N SER A 250 6.21 -13.56 9.57
CA SER A 250 4.95 -14.29 9.68
C SER A 250 4.76 -14.89 11.07
N ARG A 251 5.79 -15.61 11.56
CA ARG A 251 5.75 -16.29 12.86
C ARG A 251 5.81 -15.30 14.03
N ASN A 252 6.85 -14.46 14.06
CA ASN A 252 7.18 -13.65 15.23
C ASN A 252 6.42 -12.33 15.30
N TYR A 253 5.73 -11.94 14.23
CA TYR A 253 4.97 -10.70 14.22
C TYR A 253 3.50 -10.93 13.87
N THR A 254 3.17 -11.47 12.69
CA THR A 254 1.78 -11.57 12.25
C THR A 254 0.99 -12.57 13.09
N LEU A 255 1.46 -13.83 13.23
CA LEU A 255 0.78 -14.83 14.07
C LEU A 255 0.75 -14.42 15.55
N ALA A 256 1.85 -13.86 16.07
CA ALA A 256 1.90 -13.36 17.44
C ALA A 256 0.88 -12.23 17.69
N ASN A 257 0.72 -11.32 16.73
CA ASN A 257 -0.28 -10.26 16.81
C ASN A 257 -1.72 -10.80 16.70
N MET A 258 -1.95 -11.81 15.85
CA MET A 258 -3.25 -12.47 15.76
C MET A 258 -3.64 -13.15 17.08
N LEU A 259 -2.67 -13.78 17.76
CA LEU A 259 -2.86 -14.34 19.10
C LEU A 259 -3.15 -13.23 20.13
N GLU A 260 -2.32 -12.18 20.18
CA GLU A 260 -2.52 -11.03 21.09
C GLU A 260 -3.91 -10.38 20.93
N MET A 261 -4.41 -10.32 19.68
CA MET A 261 -5.73 -9.76 19.37
C MET A 261 -6.88 -10.75 19.61
N GLY A 262 -6.59 -11.99 20.00
CA GLY A 262 -7.60 -13.03 20.23
C GLY A 262 -8.26 -13.54 18.94
N TYR A 263 -7.65 -13.34 17.79
CA TYR A 263 -8.13 -13.87 16.51
C TYR A 263 -7.86 -15.36 16.35
N ILE A 264 -6.82 -15.87 16.99
CA ILE A 264 -6.45 -17.28 17.04
C ILE A 264 -6.14 -17.71 18.46
N THR A 265 -6.27 -19.01 18.74
CA THR A 265 -5.89 -19.61 20.02
C THR A 265 -4.38 -19.86 20.08
N GLN A 266 -3.84 -20.11 21.28
CA GLN A 266 -2.44 -20.51 21.46
C GLN A 266 -2.11 -21.78 20.66
N GLN A 267 -2.99 -22.78 20.67
CA GLN A 267 -2.79 -24.01 19.91
C GLN A 267 -2.70 -23.72 18.41
N GLN A 268 -3.61 -22.90 17.84
CA GLN A 268 -3.56 -22.53 16.43
C GLN A 268 -2.29 -21.74 16.07
N HIS A 269 -1.84 -20.84 16.96
CA HIS A 269 -0.58 -20.13 16.80
C HIS A 269 0.61 -21.11 16.72
N ASP A 270 0.72 -22.02 17.68
CA ASP A 270 1.86 -22.93 17.79
C ASP A 270 1.90 -23.92 16.61
N GLU A 271 0.76 -24.45 16.20
CA GLU A 271 0.63 -25.28 15.00
C GLU A 271 1.03 -24.51 13.73
N ALA A 272 0.49 -23.30 13.53
CA ALA A 272 0.78 -22.48 12.34
C ALA A 272 2.25 -22.04 12.28
N ALA A 273 2.88 -21.76 13.42
CA ALA A 273 4.27 -21.33 13.48
C ALA A 273 5.28 -22.43 13.04
N THR A 274 4.89 -23.71 13.11
CA THR A 274 5.73 -24.83 12.65
C THR A 274 5.63 -25.06 11.14
N VAL A 275 4.57 -24.58 10.50
CA VAL A 275 4.32 -24.79 9.07
C VAL A 275 5.11 -23.78 8.23
N GLU A 276 5.74 -24.29 7.20
CA GLU A 276 6.34 -23.47 6.13
C GLU A 276 5.51 -23.65 4.86
N PRO A 277 4.69 -22.63 4.48
CA PRO A 277 3.86 -22.74 3.28
C PRO A 277 4.69 -22.93 2.02
N ALA A 278 4.32 -23.92 1.21
CA ALA A 278 4.99 -24.17 -0.05
C ALA A 278 4.58 -23.15 -1.10
N ILE A 279 5.53 -22.51 -1.75
CA ILE A 279 5.30 -21.59 -2.87
C ILE A 279 5.25 -22.42 -4.14
N VAL A 280 4.05 -22.62 -4.66
CA VAL A 280 3.78 -23.49 -5.83
C VAL A 280 3.22 -22.75 -7.02
N GLY A 281 2.77 -21.51 -6.82
CA GLY A 281 2.22 -20.66 -7.87
C GLY A 281 3.28 -20.04 -8.76
N LYS A 282 2.84 -19.37 -9.82
CA LYS A 282 3.69 -18.66 -10.76
C LYS A 282 3.06 -17.34 -11.15
N ARG A 283 3.91 -16.36 -11.41
CA ARG A 283 3.45 -15.10 -12.01
C ARG A 283 2.79 -15.40 -13.36
N PRO A 284 1.60 -14.86 -13.64
CA PRO A 284 0.97 -15.01 -14.95
C PRO A 284 1.82 -14.42 -16.06
N PRO A 285 1.76 -14.97 -17.27
CA PRO A 285 2.42 -14.40 -18.44
C PRO A 285 1.98 -12.95 -18.68
N GLN A 286 2.92 -12.07 -19.06
CA GLN A 286 2.66 -10.65 -19.30
C GLN A 286 3.21 -10.22 -20.65
N GLY A 287 2.43 -9.40 -21.37
CA GLY A 287 2.85 -8.80 -22.63
C GLY A 287 3.05 -9.79 -23.76
N CYS A 288 3.96 -9.44 -24.69
CA CYS A 288 4.09 -10.14 -25.98
C CYS A 288 5.06 -11.33 -25.96
N THR A 289 5.85 -11.53 -24.92
CA THR A 289 6.85 -12.59 -24.86
C THR A 289 6.25 -13.99 -24.87
N GLU A 290 5.14 -14.18 -24.20
CA GLU A 290 4.43 -15.46 -24.15
C GLU A 290 3.68 -15.80 -25.44
N VAL A 291 3.45 -14.81 -26.29
CA VAL A 291 2.78 -14.95 -27.59
C VAL A 291 3.72 -15.47 -28.68
N GLN A 292 5.01 -15.51 -28.41
CA GLN A 292 6.05 -16.09 -29.25
C GLN A 292 6.03 -17.64 -29.25
N ARG A 293 5.17 -18.26 -28.44
CA ARG A 293 5.02 -19.73 -28.45
C ARG A 293 4.70 -20.23 -29.86
N PRO A 294 5.25 -21.37 -30.27
CA PRO A 294 5.06 -21.92 -31.62
C PRO A 294 3.59 -22.07 -32.02
N GLU A 295 2.69 -22.30 -31.06
CA GLU A 295 1.26 -22.48 -31.27
C GLU A 295 0.55 -21.17 -31.67
N LEU A 296 1.10 -20.02 -31.25
CA LEU A 296 0.54 -18.70 -31.52
C LEU A 296 1.31 -17.93 -32.59
N GLY A 297 2.64 -17.86 -32.50
CA GLY A 297 3.51 -17.19 -33.45
C GLY A 297 3.22 -15.70 -33.66
N ALA A 298 2.55 -15.06 -32.67
CA ALA A 298 1.95 -13.74 -32.83
C ALA A 298 2.71 -12.62 -32.09
N GLY A 299 3.96 -12.85 -31.67
CA GLY A 299 4.73 -11.88 -30.90
C GLY A 299 4.94 -10.54 -31.59
N PHE A 300 5.27 -10.56 -32.89
CA PHE A 300 5.42 -9.32 -33.67
C PHE A 300 4.11 -8.56 -33.84
N PHE A 301 3.00 -9.27 -34.01
CA PHE A 301 1.68 -8.63 -34.06
C PHE A 301 1.31 -7.99 -32.72
N CYS A 302 1.59 -8.67 -31.63
CA CYS A 302 1.37 -8.13 -30.28
C CYS A 302 2.20 -6.87 -30.06
N ASP A 303 3.50 -6.86 -30.39
CA ASP A 303 4.36 -5.69 -30.28
C ASP A 303 3.87 -4.52 -31.16
N TYR A 304 3.44 -4.82 -32.39
CA TYR A 304 2.81 -3.84 -33.26
C TYR A 304 1.56 -3.22 -32.62
N LEU A 305 0.68 -4.05 -32.03
CA LEU A 305 -0.53 -3.56 -31.36
C LEU A 305 -0.20 -2.61 -30.21
N LEU A 306 0.79 -2.94 -29.37
CA LEU A 306 1.17 -2.08 -28.25
C LEU A 306 1.70 -0.73 -28.72
N ARG A 307 2.53 -0.71 -29.76
CA ARG A 307 3.01 0.53 -30.38
C ARG A 307 1.88 1.33 -31.02
N TRP A 308 1.03 0.67 -31.78
CA TRP A 308 -0.14 1.31 -32.38
C TRP A 308 -1.02 1.96 -31.30
N TRP A 309 -1.30 1.26 -30.19
CA TRP A 309 -2.07 1.81 -29.08
C TRP A 309 -1.43 3.06 -28.49
N ALA A 310 -0.11 3.04 -28.27
CA ALA A 310 0.67 4.15 -27.73
C ALA A 310 0.63 5.41 -28.62
N ASP A 311 0.36 5.24 -29.94
CA ASP A 311 0.26 6.33 -30.88
C ASP A 311 -1.15 6.94 -31.00
N GLN A 312 -2.20 6.25 -30.49
CA GLN A 312 -3.60 6.73 -30.61
C GLN A 312 -3.92 7.79 -29.56
N LYS A 313 -4.16 9.03 -30.02
CA LYS A 313 -4.46 10.17 -29.13
C LYS A 313 -5.79 10.04 -28.39
N GLU A 314 -6.71 9.25 -28.90
CA GLU A 314 -8.02 8.94 -28.29
C GLU A 314 -7.89 8.23 -26.93
N PHE A 315 -6.74 7.61 -26.66
CA PHE A 315 -6.50 6.88 -25.42
C PHE A 315 -5.78 7.70 -24.35
N GLY A 316 -5.35 8.94 -24.66
CA GLY A 316 -4.73 9.84 -23.68
C GLY A 316 -3.94 10.96 -24.32
N GLU A 317 -3.67 12.02 -23.55
CA GLU A 317 -2.99 13.23 -24.05
C GLU A 317 -1.51 12.98 -24.36
N ASN A 318 -0.87 12.10 -23.57
CA ASN A 318 0.55 11.74 -23.71
C ASN A 318 0.73 10.23 -23.77
N GLN A 319 1.94 9.79 -24.11
CA GLN A 319 2.27 8.36 -24.24
C GLN A 319 2.07 7.61 -22.91
N PHE A 320 2.47 8.20 -21.78
CA PHE A 320 2.32 7.59 -20.46
C PHE A 320 0.84 7.30 -20.13
N GLU A 321 -0.05 8.25 -20.39
CA GLU A 321 -1.49 8.04 -20.18
C GLU A 321 -2.04 6.93 -21.06
N ARG A 322 -1.62 6.87 -22.32
CA ARG A 322 -2.09 5.86 -23.27
C ARG A 322 -1.65 4.45 -22.89
N GLU A 323 -0.38 4.29 -22.53
CA GLU A 323 0.17 3.01 -22.07
C GLU A 323 -0.47 2.58 -20.75
N ASN A 324 -0.55 3.49 -19.77
CA ASN A 324 -1.20 3.22 -18.49
C ASN A 324 -2.67 2.84 -18.68
N ARG A 325 -3.39 3.49 -19.59
CA ARG A 325 -4.77 3.15 -19.88
C ARG A 325 -4.94 1.72 -20.40
N LEU A 326 -4.02 1.22 -21.26
CA LEU A 326 -4.03 -0.16 -21.68
C LEU A 326 -3.72 -1.12 -20.53
N GLN A 327 -2.73 -0.79 -19.73
CA GLN A 327 -2.22 -1.63 -18.66
C GLN A 327 -3.16 -1.70 -17.44
N SER A 328 -4.00 -0.67 -17.25
CA SER A 328 -4.85 -0.53 -16.05
C SER A 328 -6.36 -0.53 -16.34
N GLY A 329 -6.75 -0.46 -17.61
CA GLY A 329 -8.14 -0.19 -17.99
C GLY A 329 -9.07 -1.41 -18.00
N GLY A 330 -8.57 -2.62 -17.83
CA GLY A 330 -9.39 -3.83 -17.82
C GLY A 330 -10.05 -4.15 -19.17
N TYR A 331 -9.43 -3.76 -20.28
CA TYR A 331 -10.02 -3.90 -21.60
C TYR A 331 -10.05 -5.35 -22.09
N LYS A 332 -11.13 -5.69 -22.80
CA LYS A 332 -11.18 -6.83 -23.71
C LYS A 332 -10.91 -6.32 -25.13
N VAL A 333 -9.67 -6.38 -25.57
CA VAL A 333 -9.26 -5.94 -26.91
C VAL A 333 -9.40 -7.10 -27.88
N ILE A 334 -10.33 -7.01 -28.83
CA ILE A 334 -10.48 -8.01 -29.91
C ILE A 334 -9.81 -7.45 -31.16
N THR A 335 -8.81 -8.16 -31.66
CA THR A 335 -8.02 -7.73 -32.81
C THR A 335 -8.56 -8.32 -34.10
N SER A 336 -8.04 -7.86 -35.24
CA SER A 336 -8.33 -8.45 -36.57
C SER A 336 -7.46 -9.68 -36.88
N LEU A 337 -6.59 -10.15 -35.98
CA LEU A 337 -5.68 -11.25 -36.25
C LEU A 337 -6.42 -12.59 -36.44
N ASP A 338 -6.39 -13.13 -37.64
CA ASP A 338 -6.87 -14.49 -37.92
C ASP A 338 -5.77 -15.51 -37.58
N MET A 339 -6.07 -16.41 -36.65
CA MET A 339 -5.08 -17.37 -36.13
C MET A 339 -4.71 -18.47 -37.14
N ALA A 340 -5.56 -18.78 -38.09
CA ALA A 340 -5.23 -19.77 -39.13
C ALA A 340 -4.20 -19.19 -40.10
N THR A 341 -4.43 -17.96 -40.56
CA THR A 341 -3.51 -17.20 -41.41
C THR A 341 -2.19 -16.94 -40.71
N GLN A 342 -2.24 -16.55 -39.42
CA GLN A 342 -1.03 -16.27 -38.63
C GLN A 342 -0.14 -17.51 -38.46
N ARG A 343 -0.72 -18.67 -38.18
CA ARG A 343 0.03 -19.93 -38.05
C ARG A 343 0.67 -20.34 -39.38
N ALA A 344 -0.06 -20.24 -40.48
CA ALA A 344 0.48 -20.52 -41.80
C ALA A 344 1.66 -19.60 -42.18
N ALA A 345 1.53 -18.29 -41.89
CA ALA A 345 2.59 -17.32 -42.12
C ALA A 345 3.83 -17.59 -41.23
N PHE A 346 3.63 -17.93 -39.98
CA PHE A 346 4.71 -18.27 -39.05
C PHE A 346 5.47 -19.53 -39.48
N GLN A 347 4.78 -20.59 -39.84
CA GLN A 347 5.39 -21.82 -40.35
C GLN A 347 6.18 -21.56 -41.64
N TYR A 348 5.61 -20.79 -42.57
CA TYR A 348 6.30 -20.42 -43.81
C TYR A 348 7.57 -19.61 -43.53
N ALA A 349 7.54 -18.65 -42.62
CA ALA A 349 8.71 -17.87 -42.23
C ALA A 349 9.80 -18.75 -41.62
N GLN A 350 9.44 -19.73 -40.80
CA GLN A 350 10.41 -20.66 -40.18
C GLN A 350 11.03 -21.64 -41.20
N SER A 351 10.34 -21.96 -42.27
CA SER A 351 10.83 -22.89 -43.33
C SER A 351 11.85 -22.24 -44.26
N ARG A 352 12.03 -20.94 -44.22
CA ARG A 352 13.02 -20.21 -45.03
C ARG A 352 14.04 -19.55 -44.12
N PRO A 353 15.19 -20.19 -43.88
CA PRO A 353 16.33 -19.52 -43.27
C PRO A 353 16.78 -18.37 -44.22
N GLY A 354 16.91 -17.15 -43.60
CA GLY A 354 17.40 -15.98 -44.33
C GLY A 354 18.89 -16.09 -44.66
#